data_cdafb970ac889675136e797802b4c7b3
#
_entry.id   cdafb970ac889675136e797802b4c7b3
#
_cell.length_a   1.000
_cell.length_b   1.000
_cell.length_c   1.000
_cell.angle_alpha   90.00
_cell.angle_beta   90.00
_cell.angle_gamma   90.00
#
_symmetry.space_group_name_H-M   'P 1'
#
loop_
_entity.id
_entity.type
_entity.pdbx_description
1 polymer ?
#
loop_
_entity_poly.entity_id
_entity_poly.type
_entity_poly.pdbx_seq_one_letter_code
_entity_poly.pdbx_strand_id
1 'polypeptide(L)'
;MPKKYISESVKQAVDERAGGRCEYCMSLRKYSPQPFIIEHIIPRIKGGSDALNNLALSCGGCNGHKYQKTEATDPITGVLVPLFHPRHDDWFTHFEWDVDYLQVIGITPVGRATERALYLNREELINLRALVKMTGEHPPLKE
;
A
#
# COMPACT_ATOMS: atom_id res chain seq x y z
N MET A 1 17.60 -0.69 25.07
CA MET A 1 16.25 -0.16 24.87
C MET A 1 15.30 -1.31 24.61
N PRO A 2 14.22 -1.41 25.35
CA PRO A 2 13.23 -2.44 25.05
C PRO A 2 12.63 -2.19 23.66
N LYS A 3 12.46 -3.27 22.91
CA LYS A 3 11.75 -3.18 21.62
C LYS A 3 10.29 -2.81 21.89
N LYS A 4 9.77 -1.88 21.10
CA LYS A 4 8.34 -1.58 21.10
C LYS A 4 7.65 -2.53 20.14
N TYR A 5 6.68 -3.26 20.65
CA TYR A 5 5.88 -4.17 19.84
C TYR A 5 4.48 -3.58 19.65
N ILE A 6 3.94 -3.79 18.46
CA ILE A 6 2.55 -3.48 18.19
C ILE A 6 1.70 -4.58 18.83
N SER A 7 0.72 -4.20 19.64
CA SER A 7 -0.15 -5.17 20.31
C SER A 7 -1.04 -5.91 19.32
N GLU A 8 -1.50 -7.11 19.70
CA GLU A 8 -2.42 -7.89 18.86
C GLU A 8 -3.73 -7.15 18.59
N SER A 9 -4.25 -6.40 19.57
CA SER A 9 -5.47 -5.62 19.37
C SER A 9 -5.29 -4.50 18.34
N VAL A 10 -4.12 -3.87 18.32
CA VAL A 10 -3.80 -2.85 17.31
C VAL A 10 -3.64 -3.49 15.94
N LYS A 11 -2.95 -4.62 15.84
CA LYS A 11 -2.81 -5.36 14.58
C LYS A 11 -4.16 -5.74 14.01
N GLN A 12 -5.06 -6.23 14.85
CA GLN A 12 -6.42 -6.57 14.44
C GLN A 12 -7.18 -5.35 13.94
N ALA A 13 -7.08 -4.22 14.63
CA ALA A 13 -7.72 -2.97 14.22
C ALA A 13 -7.21 -2.51 12.85
N VAL A 14 -5.90 -2.60 12.61
CA VAL A 14 -5.30 -2.24 11.32
C VAL A 14 -5.81 -3.16 10.21
N ASP A 15 -5.83 -4.47 10.45
CA ASP A 15 -6.31 -5.46 9.47
C ASP A 15 -7.79 -5.23 9.14
N GLU A 16 -8.63 -5.05 10.15
CA GLU A 16 -10.07 -4.81 9.95
C GLU A 16 -10.32 -3.51 9.17
N ARG A 17 -9.61 -2.44 9.53
CA ARG A 17 -9.72 -1.15 8.85
C ARG A 17 -9.34 -1.25 7.37
N ALA A 18 -8.32 -2.05 7.07
CA ALA A 18 -7.86 -2.26 5.70
C ALA A 18 -8.72 -3.26 4.91
N GLY A 19 -9.64 -3.95 5.58
CA GLY A 19 -10.44 -4.99 4.94
C GLY A 19 -9.62 -6.17 4.46
N GLY A 20 -8.50 -6.47 5.12
CA GLY A 20 -7.59 -7.55 4.74
C GLY A 20 -6.82 -7.28 3.45
N ARG A 21 -6.75 -6.04 2.98
CA ARG A 21 -6.03 -5.66 1.76
C ARG A 21 -4.77 -4.88 2.08
N CYS A 22 -3.73 -5.07 1.27
CA CYS A 22 -2.59 -4.16 1.28
C CYS A 22 -3.08 -2.76 0.92
N GLU A 23 -2.80 -1.78 1.75
CA GLU A 23 -3.32 -0.43 1.56
C GLU A 23 -2.61 0.33 0.43
N TYR A 24 -1.60 -0.27 -0.18
CA TYR A 24 -0.90 0.29 -1.35
C TYR A 24 -1.31 -0.40 -2.65
N CYS A 25 -1.16 -1.71 -2.75
CA CYS A 25 -1.44 -2.44 -3.99
C CYS A 25 -2.82 -3.08 -4.05
N MET A 26 -3.58 -3.05 -2.96
CA MET A 26 -4.93 -3.59 -2.85
C MET A 26 -5.03 -5.13 -2.93
N SER A 27 -3.91 -5.85 -2.88
CA SER A 27 -3.95 -7.31 -2.85
C SER A 27 -4.55 -7.82 -1.54
N LEU A 28 -5.23 -8.97 -1.62
CA LEU A 28 -5.89 -9.57 -0.45
C LEU A 28 -4.92 -10.47 0.32
N ARG A 29 -4.88 -10.27 1.64
CA ARG A 29 -4.05 -11.06 2.56
C ARG A 29 -4.32 -12.56 2.43
N LYS A 30 -5.58 -12.94 2.26
CA LYS A 30 -5.97 -14.36 2.22
C LYS A 30 -5.39 -15.14 1.04
N TYR A 31 -4.93 -14.44 0.00
CA TYR A 31 -4.31 -15.07 -1.17
C TYR A 31 -2.79 -14.94 -1.16
N SER A 32 -2.21 -14.45 -0.08
CA SER A 32 -0.76 -14.34 0.05
C SER A 32 -0.20 -15.54 0.79
N PRO A 33 0.89 -16.14 0.31
CA PRO A 33 1.55 -17.23 1.05
C PRO A 33 2.30 -16.71 2.28
N GLN A 34 2.54 -15.41 2.37
CA GLN A 34 3.24 -14.78 3.50
C GLN A 34 2.29 -13.87 4.26
N PRO A 35 2.44 -13.76 5.60
CA PRO A 35 1.64 -12.82 6.38
C PRO A 35 1.88 -11.39 5.92
N PHE A 36 0.85 -10.56 5.97
CA PHE A 36 1.01 -9.12 5.75
C PHE A 36 1.64 -8.48 6.99
N ILE A 37 2.17 -7.29 6.78
CA ILE A 37 2.98 -6.56 7.77
C ILE A 37 2.19 -5.35 8.24
N ILE A 38 2.27 -5.04 9.54
CA ILE A 38 1.82 -3.76 10.07
C ILE A 38 2.98 -2.80 9.89
N GLU A 39 2.84 -1.90 8.92
CA GLU A 39 3.91 -1.00 8.56
C GLU A 39 3.72 0.37 9.20
N HIS A 40 4.83 1.02 9.54
CA HIS A 40 4.85 2.43 9.93
C HIS A 40 4.89 3.27 8.66
N ILE A 41 3.83 4.06 8.42
CA ILE A 41 3.74 4.91 7.22
C ILE A 41 4.92 5.88 7.20
N ILE A 42 5.13 6.59 8.31
CA ILE A 42 6.38 7.31 8.56
C ILE A 42 7.23 6.39 9.44
N PRO A 43 8.41 5.96 8.99
CA PRO A 43 9.24 5.04 9.77
C PRO A 43 9.64 5.60 11.13
N ARG A 44 9.80 4.71 12.11
CA ARG A 44 10.28 5.11 13.44
C ARG A 44 11.57 5.91 13.38
N ILE A 45 12.49 5.51 12.52
CA ILE A 45 13.78 6.19 12.33
C ILE A 45 13.61 7.65 11.87
N LYS A 46 12.47 7.97 11.26
CA LYS A 46 12.12 9.32 10.82
C LYS A 46 11.12 10.02 11.74
N GLY A 47 10.95 9.49 12.95
CA GLY A 47 10.09 10.08 13.97
C GLY A 47 8.64 9.59 13.94
N GLY A 48 8.35 8.56 13.16
CA GLY A 48 6.99 8.01 13.09
C GLY A 48 6.56 7.36 14.39
N SER A 49 5.29 7.56 14.77
CA SER A 49 4.71 7.01 15.98
C SER A 49 4.15 5.60 15.76
N ASP A 50 3.80 4.93 16.86
CA ASP A 50 3.09 3.65 16.85
C ASP A 50 1.56 3.84 16.90
N ALA A 51 1.08 5.05 16.72
CA ALA A 51 -0.36 5.33 16.75
C ALA A 51 -1.05 4.79 15.49
N LEU A 52 -2.34 4.47 15.63
CA LEU A 52 -3.15 3.95 14.52
C LEU A 52 -3.10 4.84 13.27
N ASN A 53 -2.99 6.15 13.44
CA ASN A 53 -2.92 7.07 12.30
C ASN A 53 -1.57 7.04 11.56
N ASN A 54 -0.60 6.27 12.04
CA ASN A 54 0.69 6.06 11.38
C ASN A 54 0.92 4.60 11.00
N LEU A 55 -0.10 3.76 11.08
CA LEU A 55 0.02 2.34 10.76
C LEU A 55 -0.83 1.98 9.55
N ALA A 56 -0.33 1.06 8.74
CA ALA A 56 -1.02 0.54 7.57
C ALA A 56 -0.77 -0.95 7.42
N LEU A 57 -1.74 -1.65 6.82
CA LEU A 57 -1.55 -3.03 6.44
C LEU A 57 -0.83 -3.07 5.09
N SER A 58 0.25 -3.81 4.99
CA SER A 58 1.05 -3.89 3.77
C SER A 58 1.46 -5.32 3.47
N CYS A 59 1.40 -5.70 2.19
CA CYS A 59 2.04 -6.93 1.75
C CYS A 59 3.56 -6.80 1.84
N GLY A 60 4.26 -7.94 1.88
CA GLY A 60 5.72 -7.94 2.03
C GLY A 60 6.44 -7.23 0.89
N GLY A 61 5.92 -7.37 -0.35
CA GLY A 61 6.54 -6.73 -1.51
C GLY A 61 6.46 -5.21 -1.46
N CYS A 62 5.27 -4.66 -1.17
CA CYS A 62 5.12 -3.20 -1.05
C CYS A 62 5.94 -2.66 0.11
N ASN A 63 5.94 -3.35 1.26
CA ASN A 63 6.74 -2.95 2.40
C ASN A 63 8.23 -2.95 2.07
N GLY A 64 8.71 -3.97 1.36
CA GLY A 64 10.10 -4.07 0.96
C GLY A 64 10.52 -2.95 0.01
N HIS A 65 9.73 -2.69 -1.01
CA HIS A 65 10.03 -1.61 -1.98
C HIS A 65 9.93 -0.23 -1.36
N LYS A 66 8.94 -0.02 -0.48
CA LYS A 66 8.80 1.25 0.22
C LYS A 66 9.97 1.47 1.19
N TYR A 67 10.34 0.43 1.92
CA TYR A 67 11.39 0.47 2.93
C TYR A 67 11.19 1.65 3.89
N GLN A 68 12.14 2.59 3.95
CA GLN A 68 12.07 3.77 4.83
C GLN A 68 11.70 5.05 4.06
N LYS A 69 11.28 4.92 2.80
CA LYS A 69 10.96 6.08 1.97
C LYS A 69 9.65 6.74 2.42
N THR A 70 9.66 8.06 2.40
CA THR A 70 8.45 8.88 2.63
C THR A 70 8.16 9.78 1.45
N GLU A 71 9.06 9.82 0.47
CA GLU A 71 8.94 10.65 -0.72
C GLU A 71 9.65 9.98 -1.90
N ALA A 72 9.27 10.37 -3.09
CA ALA A 72 9.88 9.88 -4.33
C ALA A 72 9.65 10.90 -5.45
N THR A 73 10.40 10.74 -6.53
CA THR A 73 10.28 11.64 -7.68
C THR A 73 9.14 11.22 -8.60
N ASP A 74 8.28 12.16 -8.94
CA ASP A 74 7.29 11.96 -9.98
C ASP A 74 8.01 11.79 -11.34
N PRO A 75 7.81 10.66 -12.04
CA PRO A 75 8.54 10.40 -13.28
C PRO A 75 8.16 11.34 -14.44
N ILE A 76 7.02 12.03 -14.36
CA ILE A 76 6.59 12.94 -15.42
C ILE A 76 7.12 14.35 -15.18
N THR A 77 6.95 14.89 -13.96
CA THR A 77 7.35 16.27 -13.66
C THR A 77 8.79 16.39 -13.18
N GLY A 78 9.39 15.30 -12.68
CA GLY A 78 10.71 15.32 -12.07
C GLY A 78 10.73 15.92 -10.67
N VAL A 79 9.56 16.23 -10.11
CA VAL A 79 9.46 16.86 -8.79
C VAL A 79 9.41 15.79 -7.71
N LEU A 80 10.13 16.02 -6.61
CA LEU A 80 10.10 15.18 -5.42
C LEU A 80 8.80 15.47 -4.67
N VAL A 81 8.00 14.45 -4.42
CA VAL A 81 6.69 14.55 -3.76
C VAL A 81 6.58 13.52 -2.65
N PRO A 82 5.67 13.72 -1.68
CA PRO A 82 5.40 12.69 -0.68
C PRO A 82 4.83 11.42 -1.35
N LEU A 83 5.12 10.27 -0.75
CA LEU A 83 4.42 9.04 -1.13
C LEU A 83 2.97 9.09 -0.68
N PHE A 84 2.12 8.31 -1.33
CA PHE A 84 0.74 8.11 -0.91
C PHE A 84 0.69 7.72 0.57
N HIS A 85 -0.14 8.41 1.35
CA HIS A 85 -0.30 8.19 2.79
C HIS A 85 -1.68 7.61 3.05
N PRO A 86 -1.81 6.31 3.38
CA PRO A 86 -3.11 5.66 3.49
C PRO A 86 -4.06 6.24 4.53
N ARG A 87 -3.55 7.04 5.49
CA ARG A 87 -4.39 7.68 6.51
C ARG A 87 -4.88 9.05 6.08
N HIS A 88 -4.06 9.82 5.35
CA HIS A 88 -4.36 11.20 4.98
C HIS A 88 -4.96 11.32 3.59
N ASP A 89 -4.66 10.37 2.70
CA ASP A 89 -5.03 10.43 1.30
C ASP A 89 -6.06 9.36 0.97
N ASP A 90 -6.93 9.66 -0.01
CA ASP A 90 -7.83 8.67 -0.58
C ASP A 90 -7.15 8.00 -1.77
N TRP A 91 -7.19 6.66 -1.82
CA TRP A 91 -6.51 5.89 -2.87
C TRP A 91 -7.00 6.31 -4.27
N PHE A 92 -8.31 6.45 -4.44
CA PHE A 92 -8.89 6.78 -5.74
C PHE A 92 -8.67 8.23 -6.16
N THR A 93 -8.17 9.10 -5.28
CA THR A 93 -7.69 10.43 -5.67
C THR A 93 -6.39 10.34 -6.45
N HIS A 94 -5.54 9.37 -6.12
CA HIS A 94 -4.19 9.28 -6.66
C HIS A 94 -3.99 8.15 -7.66
N PHE A 95 -4.90 7.18 -7.67
CA PHE A 95 -4.77 5.98 -8.51
C PHE A 95 -6.10 5.63 -9.17
N GLU A 96 -5.99 4.95 -10.29
CA GLU A 96 -7.12 4.28 -10.94
C GLU A 96 -6.64 2.94 -11.51
N TRP A 97 -7.57 2.08 -11.84
CA TRP A 97 -7.26 0.82 -12.51
C TRP A 97 -7.28 1.02 -14.02
N ASP A 98 -6.46 0.25 -14.74
CA ASP A 98 -6.59 0.21 -16.20
C ASP A 98 -7.90 -0.52 -16.60
N VAL A 99 -8.17 -0.59 -17.89
CA VAL A 99 -9.43 -1.14 -18.41
C VAL A 99 -9.64 -2.59 -18.02
N ASP A 100 -8.55 -3.36 -17.84
CA ASP A 100 -8.62 -4.79 -17.48
C ASP A 100 -8.48 -5.03 -15.98
N TYR A 101 -8.30 -3.98 -15.18
CA TYR A 101 -8.08 -4.04 -13.74
C TYR A 101 -6.82 -4.81 -13.34
N LEU A 102 -5.82 -4.83 -14.19
CA LEU A 102 -4.55 -5.52 -13.94
C LEU A 102 -3.45 -4.56 -13.50
N GLN A 103 -3.50 -3.31 -13.94
CA GLN A 103 -2.50 -2.32 -13.62
C GLN A 103 -3.09 -1.16 -12.83
N VAL A 104 -2.29 -0.66 -11.89
CA VAL A 104 -2.57 0.58 -11.17
C VAL A 104 -1.99 1.72 -11.96
N ILE A 105 -2.78 2.77 -12.19
CA ILE A 105 -2.33 3.97 -12.90
C ILE A 105 -2.30 5.12 -11.90
N GLY A 106 -1.13 5.72 -11.69
CA GLY A 106 -1.00 6.95 -10.90
C GLY A 106 -1.55 8.13 -11.71
N ILE A 107 -2.53 8.83 -11.16
CA ILE A 107 -3.20 9.95 -11.85
C ILE A 107 -2.85 11.32 -11.26
N THR A 108 -1.98 11.35 -10.28
CA THR A 108 -1.43 12.57 -9.68
C THR A 108 0.08 12.41 -9.54
N PRO A 109 0.83 13.49 -9.28
CA PRO A 109 2.26 13.36 -8.99
C PRO A 109 2.55 12.37 -7.85
N VAL A 110 1.78 12.43 -6.76
CA VAL A 110 1.89 11.50 -5.62
C VAL A 110 1.62 10.06 -6.08
N GLY A 111 0.55 9.84 -6.85
CA GLY A 111 0.20 8.52 -7.36
C GLY A 111 1.27 7.94 -8.27
N ARG A 112 1.76 8.74 -9.21
CA ARG A 112 2.81 8.28 -10.14
C ARG A 112 4.12 7.97 -9.44
N ALA A 113 4.53 8.81 -8.50
CA ALA A 113 5.74 8.59 -7.72
C ALA A 113 5.63 7.32 -6.87
N THR A 114 4.48 7.11 -6.23
CA THR A 114 4.22 5.94 -5.40
C THR A 114 4.15 4.66 -6.23
N GLU A 115 3.43 4.68 -7.35
CA GLU A 115 3.32 3.53 -8.25
C GLU A 115 4.72 3.06 -8.67
N ARG A 116 5.60 4.00 -9.03
CA ARG A 116 6.96 3.67 -9.45
C ARG A 116 7.84 3.22 -8.28
N ALA A 117 7.81 3.94 -7.17
CA ALA A 117 8.66 3.64 -6.02
C ALA A 117 8.35 2.26 -5.41
N LEU A 118 7.08 1.87 -5.37
CA LEU A 118 6.65 0.61 -4.79
C LEU A 118 6.49 -0.51 -5.84
N TYR A 119 6.73 -0.23 -7.10
CA TYR A 119 6.55 -1.21 -8.19
C TYR A 119 5.15 -1.83 -8.13
N LEU A 120 4.12 -0.99 -8.14
CA LEU A 120 2.73 -1.44 -7.97
C LEU A 120 2.22 -2.29 -9.14
N ASN A 121 2.95 -2.34 -10.26
CA ASN A 121 2.62 -3.17 -11.42
C ASN A 121 3.67 -4.24 -11.70
N ARG A 122 4.36 -4.69 -10.67
CA ARG A 122 5.28 -5.83 -10.81
C ARG A 122 4.52 -7.07 -11.26
N GLU A 123 5.21 -7.95 -11.96
CA GLU A 123 4.60 -9.11 -12.63
C GLU A 123 3.77 -9.96 -11.66
N GLU A 124 4.27 -10.19 -10.46
CA GLU A 124 3.59 -11.01 -9.45
C GLU A 124 2.23 -10.42 -9.07
N LEU A 125 2.13 -9.10 -8.98
CA LEU A 125 0.86 -8.43 -8.67
C LEU A 125 -0.10 -8.49 -9.85
N ILE A 126 0.38 -8.31 -11.07
CA ILE A 126 -0.46 -8.40 -12.27
C ILE A 126 -1.06 -9.80 -12.38
N ASN A 127 -0.22 -10.83 -12.20
CA ASN A 127 -0.68 -12.22 -12.26
C ASN A 127 -1.68 -12.54 -11.15
N LEU A 128 -1.43 -12.06 -9.94
CA LEU A 128 -2.34 -12.25 -8.82
C LEU A 128 -3.69 -11.58 -9.08
N ARG A 129 -3.69 -10.35 -9.59
CA ARG A 129 -4.91 -9.63 -9.94
C ARG A 129 -5.74 -10.37 -10.98
N ALA A 130 -5.08 -10.95 -11.99
CA ALA A 130 -5.75 -11.75 -13.00
C ALA A 130 -6.46 -12.96 -12.39
N LEU A 131 -5.84 -13.65 -11.45
CA LEU A 131 -6.44 -14.78 -10.74
C LEU A 131 -7.59 -14.34 -9.84
N VAL A 132 -7.39 -13.29 -9.06
CA VAL A 132 -8.40 -12.85 -8.08
C VAL A 132 -9.62 -12.25 -8.76
N LYS A 133 -9.48 -11.68 -9.95
CA LYS A 133 -10.64 -11.26 -10.76
C LYS A 133 -11.63 -12.40 -10.97
N MET A 134 -11.14 -13.60 -11.11
CA MET A 134 -11.98 -14.79 -11.33
C MET A 134 -12.86 -15.12 -10.12
N THR A 135 -12.50 -14.65 -8.94
CA THR A 135 -13.29 -14.84 -7.71
C THR A 135 -14.33 -13.76 -7.49
N GLY A 136 -14.27 -12.67 -8.25
CA GLY A 136 -15.12 -11.50 -8.05
C GLY A 136 -14.63 -10.56 -6.95
N GLU A 137 -13.47 -10.83 -6.37
CA GLU A 137 -12.93 -10.03 -5.25
C GLU A 137 -11.95 -8.94 -5.70
N HIS A 138 -11.66 -8.86 -6.97
CA HIS A 138 -10.81 -7.82 -7.56
C HIS A 138 -11.49 -7.25 -8.79
N PRO A 139 -11.51 -5.95 -8.98
CA PRO A 139 -10.94 -4.91 -8.12
C PRO A 139 -11.78 -4.67 -6.85
N PRO A 140 -11.20 -4.02 -5.82
CA PRO A 140 -11.99 -3.57 -4.68
C PRO A 140 -12.99 -2.51 -5.15
N LEU A 141 -14.16 -2.49 -4.53
CA LEU A 141 -15.19 -1.52 -4.87
C LEU A 141 -14.76 -0.11 -4.41
N LYS A 142 -15.00 0.87 -5.24
CA LYS A 142 -14.85 2.27 -4.88
C LYS A 142 -16.04 2.67 -4.01
N GLU A 143 -15.78 3.13 -2.80
CA GLU A 143 -16.78 3.64 -1.88
C GLU A 143 -17.06 5.11 -2.06
#